data_f2332892b90ee69b0f03ff2d645f29ef
#
_entry.id   f2332892b90ee69b0f03ff2d645f29ef
#
_cell.length_a   1.000
_cell.length_b   1.000
_cell.length_c   1.000
_cell.angle_alpha   90.00
_cell.angle_beta   90.00
_cell.angle_gamma   90.00
#
_symmetry.space_group_name_H-M   'P 1'
#
loop_
_entity.id
_entity.type
_entity.pdbx_description
1 polymer ?
#
loop_
_entity_poly.entity_id
_entity_poly.type
_entity_poly.pdbx_seq_one_letter_code
_entity_poly.pdbx_strand_id
1 'polypeptide(L)'
;MSLTASFASYSFTACATVILYDLILLLPTEIDYVWLPRPRHPLLLLFALNRYLPLVDMAFTIHWLSHQPSGTLCCQFFFITGPLAVAGVFTSQVILMIRTYAIWDRHRAVFWCFIGTGVFCFIPEVVCLVIQLKTMRFIEPSSNYPDCLNISSNMAETFYIPVLVSETIIASLTLFKGVQHLRHSSHPFLIEFYVSGMFFYVCLLLMTVANILVPVWTDGITPFLTYFLRILHSILSSRIMLLIVKQRRKHRRYLDEEPYTGDVELSHTTL
;
A
#
# COMPACT_ATOMS: atom_id res chain seq x y z
N MET A 1 26.19 22.87 -1.59
CA MET A 1 25.08 21.88 -1.49
C MET A 1 23.79 22.67 -1.50
N SER A 2 22.94 22.53 -2.50
CA SER A 2 21.69 23.30 -2.55
C SER A 2 20.75 22.85 -1.42
N LEU A 3 19.97 23.77 -0.88
CA LEU A 3 19.01 23.49 0.23
C LEU A 3 18.05 22.35 -0.14
N THR A 4 17.71 22.24 -1.42
CA THR A 4 16.85 21.19 -1.99
C THR A 4 17.49 19.81 -1.96
N ALA A 5 18.77 19.66 -2.24
CA ALA A 5 19.49 18.38 -2.18
C ALA A 5 19.59 17.87 -0.74
N SER A 6 19.84 18.76 0.22
CA SER A 6 19.88 18.42 1.64
C SER A 6 18.48 17.98 2.13
N PHE A 7 17.42 18.68 1.72
CA PHE A 7 16.04 18.33 2.07
C PHE A 7 15.66 16.94 1.54
N ALA A 8 15.99 16.64 0.28
CA ALA A 8 15.73 15.33 -0.31
C ALA A 8 16.41 14.20 0.49
N SER A 9 17.70 14.35 0.81
CA SER A 9 18.46 13.34 1.58
C SER A 9 17.86 13.10 2.97
N TYR A 10 17.49 14.14 3.70
CA TYR A 10 16.83 14.02 5.01
C TYR A 10 15.45 13.36 4.90
N SER A 11 14.71 13.70 3.87
CA SER A 11 13.39 13.14 3.60
C SER A 11 13.43 11.63 3.32
N PHE A 12 14.38 11.19 2.49
CA PHE A 12 14.60 9.77 2.23
C PHE A 12 15.05 9.02 3.47
N THR A 13 15.94 9.60 4.28
CA THR A 13 16.38 8.99 5.55
C THR A 13 15.20 8.85 6.52
N ALA A 14 14.36 9.85 6.64
CA ALA A 14 13.15 9.79 7.47
C ALA A 14 12.19 8.68 6.98
N CYS A 15 11.94 8.60 5.69
CA CYS A 15 11.13 7.55 5.07
C CYS A 15 11.70 6.14 5.33
N ALA A 16 13.03 5.97 5.18
CA ALA A 16 13.70 4.71 5.48
C ALA A 16 13.58 4.32 6.95
N THR A 17 13.74 5.29 7.85
CA THR A 17 13.59 5.06 9.29
C THR A 17 12.18 4.59 9.65
N VAL A 18 11.15 5.22 9.10
CA VAL A 18 9.73 4.86 9.35
C VAL A 18 9.44 3.44 8.89
N ILE A 19 9.84 3.05 7.68
CA ILE A 19 9.56 1.71 7.16
C ILE A 19 10.34 0.64 7.91
N LEU A 20 11.60 0.89 8.29
CA LEU A 20 12.41 -0.04 9.08
C LEU A 20 11.87 -0.18 10.50
N TYR A 21 11.44 0.91 11.12
CA TYR A 21 10.79 0.87 12.43
C TYR A 21 9.52 0.01 12.40
N ASP A 22 8.65 0.21 11.41
CA ASP A 22 7.44 -0.59 11.24
C ASP A 22 7.75 -2.07 10.98
N LEU A 23 8.80 -2.35 10.20
CA LEU A 23 9.27 -3.72 9.95
C LEU A 23 9.67 -4.42 11.24
N ILE A 24 10.53 -3.79 12.04
CA ILE A 24 11.04 -4.36 13.31
C ILE A 24 9.89 -4.55 14.31
N LEU A 25 8.99 -3.58 14.41
CA LEU A 25 7.86 -3.62 15.33
C LEU A 25 6.89 -4.77 15.04
N LEU A 26 6.64 -5.05 13.77
CA LEU A 26 5.67 -6.06 13.34
C LEU A 26 6.30 -7.43 13.09
N LEU A 27 7.63 -7.54 13.03
CA LEU A 27 8.34 -8.77 12.71
C LEU A 27 7.94 -9.98 13.59
N PRO A 28 7.80 -9.86 14.92
CA PRO A 28 7.36 -10.98 15.76
C PRO A 28 5.96 -11.46 15.35
N THR A 29 5.03 -10.53 15.15
CA THR A 29 3.66 -10.83 14.72
C THR A 29 3.64 -11.47 13.33
N GLU A 30 4.50 -11.01 12.42
CA GLU A 30 4.63 -11.53 11.07
C GLU A 30 5.14 -12.98 11.09
N ILE A 31 6.16 -13.28 11.90
CA ILE A 31 6.68 -14.63 12.07
C ILE A 31 5.59 -15.57 12.58
N ASP A 32 4.89 -15.21 13.64
CA ASP A 32 3.88 -16.04 14.29
C ASP A 32 2.64 -16.28 13.42
N TYR A 33 2.20 -15.29 12.67
CA TYR A 33 0.92 -15.33 11.97
C TYR A 33 1.04 -15.56 10.46
N VAL A 34 2.15 -15.23 9.84
CA VAL A 34 2.34 -15.31 8.38
C VAL A 34 3.30 -16.44 8.01
N TRP A 35 4.49 -16.52 8.63
CA TRP A 35 5.54 -17.44 8.21
C TRP A 35 5.50 -18.83 8.86
N LEU A 36 5.24 -18.90 10.17
CA LEU A 36 5.18 -20.19 10.89
C LEU A 36 4.12 -21.16 10.38
N PRO A 37 2.90 -20.74 10.00
CA PRO A 37 1.86 -21.66 9.57
C PRO A 37 1.84 -21.88 8.07
N ARG A 38 2.85 -22.33 7.43
CA ARG A 38 2.92 -22.75 6.00
C ARG A 38 1.61 -22.57 5.18
N PRO A 39 1.05 -21.38 5.05
CA PRO A 39 -0.13 -21.18 4.21
C PRO A 39 0.34 -21.08 2.76
N ARG A 40 0.01 -22.05 1.94
CA ARG A 40 0.12 -21.99 0.48
C ARG A 40 -1.00 -21.11 -0.09
N HIS A 41 -1.08 -19.85 0.33
CA HIS A 41 -2.15 -18.95 -0.12
C HIS A 41 -1.55 -17.83 -0.98
N PRO A 42 -2.18 -17.46 -2.11
CA PRO A 42 -1.73 -16.34 -2.95
C PRO A 42 -1.68 -15.00 -2.20
N LEU A 43 -2.45 -14.86 -1.12
CA LEU A 43 -2.39 -13.70 -0.21
C LEU A 43 -1.03 -13.54 0.47
N LEU A 44 -0.26 -14.62 0.68
CA LEU A 44 1.08 -14.54 1.24
C LEU A 44 2.04 -13.84 0.27
N LEU A 45 1.94 -14.16 -1.01
CA LEU A 45 2.74 -13.50 -2.04
C LEU A 45 2.42 -12.01 -2.12
N LEU A 46 1.13 -11.64 -2.12
CA LEU A 46 0.70 -10.24 -2.10
C LEU A 46 1.22 -9.51 -0.86
N PHE A 47 1.16 -10.15 0.31
CA PHE A 47 1.71 -9.60 1.54
C PHE A 47 3.21 -9.38 1.44
N ALA A 48 3.96 -10.39 0.97
CA ALA A 48 5.41 -10.29 0.81
C ALA A 48 5.79 -9.20 -0.19
N LEU A 49 5.14 -9.14 -1.35
CA LEU A 49 5.37 -8.09 -2.33
C LEU A 49 5.10 -6.69 -1.75
N ASN A 50 3.94 -6.52 -1.12
CA ASN A 50 3.58 -5.23 -0.52
C ASN A 50 4.57 -4.79 0.58
N ARG A 51 5.09 -5.74 1.36
CA ARG A 51 5.95 -5.50 2.52
C ARG A 51 7.40 -5.24 2.14
N TYR A 52 7.95 -6.07 1.23
CA TYR A 52 9.38 -6.07 0.94
C TYR A 52 9.76 -5.26 -0.30
N LEU A 53 8.84 -5.04 -1.24
CA LEU A 53 9.12 -4.29 -2.46
C LEU A 53 9.55 -2.83 -2.18
N PRO A 54 8.91 -2.08 -1.24
CA PRO A 54 9.37 -0.75 -0.87
C PRO A 54 10.74 -0.75 -0.17
N LEU A 55 11.10 -1.82 0.54
CA LEU A 55 12.44 -1.94 1.15
C LEU A 55 13.52 -2.09 0.09
N VAL A 56 13.25 -2.91 -0.94
CA VAL A 56 14.15 -3.08 -2.08
C VAL A 56 14.36 -1.75 -2.80
N ASP A 57 13.27 -1.05 -3.09
CA ASP A 57 13.31 0.27 -3.72
C ASP A 57 14.10 1.31 -2.89
N MET A 58 13.90 1.29 -1.58
CA MET A 58 14.60 2.16 -0.65
C MET A 58 16.10 1.85 -0.61
N ALA A 59 16.47 0.56 -0.63
CA ALA A 59 17.87 0.14 -0.68
C ALA A 59 18.55 0.63 -1.97
N PHE A 60 17.88 0.52 -3.12
CA PHE A 60 18.36 1.09 -4.39
C PHE A 60 18.52 2.60 -4.32
N THR A 61 17.55 3.30 -3.72
CA THR A 61 17.58 4.77 -3.59
C THR A 61 18.71 5.22 -2.67
N ILE A 62 18.95 4.55 -1.54
CA ILE A 62 20.07 4.87 -0.63
C ILE A 62 21.41 4.60 -1.29
N HIS A 63 21.54 3.45 -1.97
CA HIS A 63 22.76 3.13 -2.73
C HIS A 63 23.07 4.20 -3.78
N TRP A 64 22.03 4.65 -4.49
CA TRP A 64 22.11 5.70 -5.47
C TRP A 64 22.56 7.06 -4.89
N LEU A 65 21.97 7.49 -3.78
CA LEU A 65 22.33 8.74 -3.09
C LEU A 65 23.77 8.73 -2.56
N SER A 66 24.32 7.54 -2.27
CA SER A 66 25.68 7.38 -1.73
C SER A 66 26.77 7.42 -2.81
N HIS A 67 26.43 7.11 -4.06
CA HIS A 67 27.36 7.07 -5.18
C HIS A 67 26.95 8.15 -6.18
N GLN A 68 27.84 9.09 -6.51
CA GLN A 68 27.55 10.09 -7.54
C GLN A 68 27.56 9.40 -8.92
N PRO A 69 26.40 9.15 -9.53
CA PRO A 69 26.32 8.32 -10.72
C PRO A 69 26.63 9.10 -12.00
N SER A 70 27.19 8.41 -12.99
CA SER A 70 27.26 8.90 -14.36
C SER A 70 25.88 8.97 -15.02
N GLY A 71 25.68 9.77 -16.05
CA GLY A 71 24.37 9.99 -16.68
C GLY A 71 23.69 8.71 -17.18
N THR A 72 24.45 7.70 -17.63
CA THR A 72 23.91 6.37 -18.01
C THR A 72 23.34 5.60 -16.83
N LEU A 73 23.96 5.68 -15.65
CA LEU A 73 23.47 5.06 -14.42
C LEU A 73 22.20 5.75 -13.92
N CYS A 74 22.03 7.05 -14.12
CA CYS A 74 20.81 7.79 -13.82
C CYS A 74 19.59 7.18 -14.53
N CYS A 75 19.74 6.95 -15.81
CA CYS A 75 18.69 6.36 -16.64
C CYS A 75 18.30 4.98 -16.12
N GLN A 76 19.27 4.12 -15.84
CA GLN A 76 19.04 2.77 -15.32
C GLN A 76 18.30 2.78 -13.98
N PHE A 77 18.62 3.72 -13.09
CA PHE A 77 17.94 3.86 -11.80
C PHE A 77 16.42 4.06 -11.99
N PHE A 78 16.02 5.03 -12.82
CA PHE A 78 14.61 5.31 -13.05
C PHE A 78 13.89 4.16 -13.78
N PHE A 79 14.58 3.45 -14.68
CA PHE A 79 14.04 2.25 -15.33
C PHE A 79 13.79 1.09 -14.37
N ILE A 80 14.48 1.04 -13.23
CA ILE A 80 14.29 0.01 -12.19
C ILE A 80 13.26 0.48 -11.17
N THR A 81 13.43 1.68 -10.61
CA THR A 81 12.59 2.17 -9.50
C THR A 81 11.18 2.54 -9.94
N GLY A 82 10.97 3.02 -11.15
CA GLY A 82 9.65 3.35 -11.68
C GLY A 82 8.69 2.14 -11.71
N PRO A 83 9.04 1.04 -12.39
CA PRO A 83 8.21 -0.17 -12.38
C PRO A 83 8.01 -0.78 -10.99
N LEU A 84 9.03 -0.72 -10.12
CA LEU A 84 8.90 -1.16 -8.73
C LEU A 84 7.89 -0.32 -7.95
N ALA A 85 7.88 1.00 -8.20
CA ALA A 85 6.91 1.91 -7.60
C ALA A 85 5.47 1.55 -8.01
N VAL A 86 5.22 1.41 -9.32
CA VAL A 86 3.90 1.05 -9.86
C VAL A 86 3.45 -0.31 -9.33
N ALA A 87 4.32 -1.32 -9.33
CA ALA A 87 4.02 -2.64 -8.80
C ALA A 87 3.69 -2.60 -7.30
N GLY A 88 4.37 -1.77 -6.51
CA GLY A 88 4.10 -1.59 -5.09
C GLY A 88 2.74 -0.96 -4.83
N VAL A 89 2.40 0.14 -5.52
CA VAL A 89 1.09 0.80 -5.40
C VAL A 89 -0.03 -0.15 -5.84
N PHE A 90 0.11 -0.80 -6.98
CA PHE A 90 -0.86 -1.78 -7.48
C PHE A 90 -1.10 -2.92 -6.49
N THR A 91 -0.04 -3.50 -5.93
CA THR A 91 -0.15 -4.58 -4.92
C THR A 91 -0.92 -4.11 -3.69
N SER A 92 -0.65 -2.90 -3.21
CA SER A 92 -1.36 -2.29 -2.09
C SER A 92 -2.85 -2.10 -2.40
N GLN A 93 -3.18 -1.57 -3.58
CA GLN A 93 -4.56 -1.39 -4.03
C GLN A 93 -5.32 -2.72 -4.11
N VAL A 94 -4.69 -3.77 -4.65
CA VAL A 94 -5.29 -5.11 -4.69
C VAL A 94 -5.60 -5.64 -3.29
N ILE A 95 -4.71 -5.44 -2.32
CA ILE A 95 -4.95 -5.83 -0.92
C ILE A 95 -6.16 -5.09 -0.35
N LEU A 96 -6.27 -3.78 -0.59
CA LEU A 96 -7.39 -2.96 -0.14
C LEU A 96 -8.71 -3.37 -0.81
N MET A 97 -8.69 -3.69 -2.11
CA MET A 97 -9.85 -4.22 -2.85
C MET A 97 -10.32 -5.57 -2.29
N ILE A 98 -9.40 -6.52 -2.06
CA ILE A 98 -9.72 -7.84 -1.49
C ILE A 98 -10.35 -7.68 -0.10
N ARG A 99 -9.82 -6.76 0.72
CA ARG A 99 -10.41 -6.46 2.02
C ARG A 99 -11.83 -5.92 1.91
N THR A 100 -12.03 -4.91 1.07
CA THR A 100 -13.36 -4.29 0.86
C THR A 100 -14.34 -5.31 0.30
N TYR A 101 -13.92 -6.16 -0.62
CA TYR A 101 -14.72 -7.27 -1.13
C TYR A 101 -15.14 -8.25 -0.04
N ALA A 102 -14.24 -8.56 0.91
CA ALA A 102 -14.57 -9.39 2.05
C ALA A 102 -15.58 -8.74 3.02
N ILE A 103 -15.51 -7.41 3.20
CA ILE A 103 -16.47 -6.62 4.00
C ILE A 103 -17.88 -6.62 3.37
N TRP A 104 -17.97 -6.68 2.05
CA TRP A 104 -19.22 -6.78 1.29
C TRP A 104 -19.75 -8.20 1.13
N ASP A 105 -19.28 -9.13 1.96
CA ASP A 105 -19.70 -10.54 1.96
C ASP A 105 -19.60 -11.18 0.58
N ARG A 106 -18.54 -10.86 -0.15
CA ARG A 106 -18.24 -11.38 -1.49
C ARG A 106 -19.32 -11.09 -2.54
N HIS A 107 -20.00 -9.96 -2.44
CA HIS A 107 -21.05 -9.58 -3.36
C HIS A 107 -20.55 -9.44 -4.81
N ARG A 108 -21.22 -10.08 -5.78
CA ARG A 108 -20.78 -10.16 -7.18
C ARG A 108 -20.64 -8.78 -7.86
N ALA A 109 -21.53 -7.83 -7.56
CA ALA A 109 -21.44 -6.48 -8.13
C ALA A 109 -20.18 -5.75 -7.71
N VAL A 110 -19.75 -5.88 -6.44
CA VAL A 110 -18.51 -5.30 -5.92
C VAL A 110 -17.28 -5.94 -6.58
N PHE A 111 -17.32 -7.25 -6.83
CA PHE A 111 -16.27 -7.94 -7.57
C PHE A 111 -16.08 -7.37 -8.96
N TRP A 112 -17.15 -7.23 -9.74
CA TRP A 112 -17.07 -6.66 -11.09
C TRP A 112 -16.67 -5.18 -11.08
N CYS A 113 -17.13 -4.42 -10.09
CA CYS A 113 -16.67 -3.05 -9.86
C CYS A 113 -15.15 -2.98 -9.69
N PHE A 114 -14.58 -3.87 -8.87
CA PHE A 114 -13.12 -3.89 -8.64
C PHE A 114 -12.33 -4.37 -9.86
N ILE A 115 -12.84 -5.34 -10.61
CA ILE A 115 -12.22 -5.74 -11.89
C ILE A 115 -12.21 -4.56 -12.86
N GLY A 116 -13.34 -3.86 -13.01
CA GLY A 116 -13.43 -2.65 -13.83
C GLY A 116 -12.46 -1.57 -13.36
N THR A 117 -12.45 -1.25 -12.05
CA THR A 117 -11.53 -0.25 -11.48
C THR A 117 -10.07 -0.66 -11.72
N GLY A 118 -9.72 -1.93 -11.50
CA GLY A 118 -8.37 -2.43 -11.75
C GLY A 118 -7.94 -2.24 -13.21
N VAL A 119 -8.78 -2.60 -14.17
CA VAL A 119 -8.47 -2.44 -15.59
C VAL A 119 -8.39 -0.96 -15.99
N PHE A 120 -9.39 -0.15 -15.62
CA PHE A 120 -9.48 1.26 -16.01
C PHE A 120 -8.46 2.16 -15.33
N CYS A 121 -7.95 1.81 -14.13
CA CYS A 121 -6.94 2.59 -13.46
C CYS A 121 -5.53 2.07 -13.72
N PHE A 122 -5.29 0.76 -13.66
CA PHE A 122 -3.95 0.18 -13.82
C PHE A 122 -3.39 0.34 -15.26
N ILE A 123 -4.22 0.21 -16.30
CA ILE A 123 -3.74 0.39 -17.67
C ILE A 123 -3.23 1.82 -17.88
N PRO A 124 -3.96 2.89 -17.54
CA PRO A 124 -3.43 4.26 -17.61
C PRO A 124 -2.16 4.47 -16.77
N GLU A 125 -2.05 3.90 -15.56
CA GLU A 125 -0.85 4.00 -14.74
C GLU A 125 0.39 3.44 -15.47
N VAL A 126 0.26 2.25 -16.07
CA VAL A 126 1.35 1.63 -16.84
C VAL A 126 1.66 2.44 -18.11
N VAL A 127 0.65 2.94 -18.80
CA VAL A 127 0.85 3.79 -20.00
C VAL A 127 1.57 5.08 -19.63
N CYS A 128 1.15 5.76 -18.57
CA CYS A 128 1.82 6.97 -18.07
C CYS A 128 3.28 6.69 -17.69
N LEU A 129 3.55 5.57 -17.01
CA LEU A 129 4.93 5.16 -16.68
C LEU A 129 5.77 4.99 -17.96
N VAL A 130 5.25 4.25 -18.95
CA VAL A 130 5.99 3.99 -20.21
C VAL A 130 6.25 5.30 -20.97
N ILE A 131 5.28 6.19 -21.03
CA ILE A 131 5.45 7.51 -21.67
C ILE A 131 6.48 8.32 -20.90
N GLN A 132 6.40 8.35 -19.58
CA GLN A 132 7.36 9.06 -18.72
C GLN A 132 8.79 8.54 -18.95
N LEU A 133 9.00 7.23 -18.90
CA LEU A 133 10.32 6.62 -19.13
C LEU A 133 10.87 6.91 -20.54
N LYS A 134 10.02 6.99 -21.56
CA LYS A 134 10.44 7.32 -22.94
C LYS A 134 10.72 8.81 -23.15
N THR A 135 10.06 9.68 -22.41
CA THR A 135 10.19 11.15 -22.54
C THR A 135 11.27 11.72 -21.62
N MET A 136 11.72 10.94 -20.64
CA MET A 136 12.81 11.35 -19.76
C MET A 136 14.09 11.65 -20.54
N ARG A 137 14.64 12.85 -20.37
CA ARG A 137 15.95 13.23 -20.85
C ARG A 137 16.83 13.57 -19.65
N PHE A 138 17.96 12.91 -19.57
CA PHE A 138 18.94 13.14 -18.51
C PHE A 138 20.05 14.05 -19.04
N ILE A 139 20.38 15.08 -18.27
CA ILE A 139 21.57 15.89 -18.50
C ILE A 139 22.70 15.23 -17.72
N GLU A 140 23.83 15.03 -18.37
CA GLU A 140 25.01 14.49 -17.69
C GLU A 140 25.43 15.42 -16.52
N PRO A 141 25.80 14.83 -15.37
CA PRO A 141 26.31 15.60 -14.26
C PRO A 141 27.49 16.47 -14.69
N SER A 142 27.40 17.76 -14.44
CA SER A 142 28.48 18.73 -14.69
C SER A 142 28.89 19.38 -13.37
N SER A 143 29.98 20.11 -13.38
CA SER A 143 30.46 20.89 -12.21
C SER A 143 29.38 21.83 -11.64
N ASN A 144 28.44 22.27 -12.48
CA ASN A 144 27.35 23.17 -12.08
C ASN A 144 26.08 22.41 -11.61
N TYR A 145 25.92 21.13 -12.00
CA TYR A 145 24.80 20.30 -11.67
C TYR A 145 25.34 18.91 -11.28
N PRO A 146 25.66 18.68 -9.98
CA PRO A 146 26.21 17.40 -9.52
C PRO A 146 25.18 16.28 -9.51
N ASP A 147 23.89 16.63 -9.56
CA ASP A 147 22.78 15.67 -9.52
C ASP A 147 22.30 15.35 -10.94
N CYS A 148 21.75 14.15 -11.10
CA CYS A 148 21.04 13.77 -12.32
C CYS A 148 19.82 14.67 -12.50
N LEU A 149 19.94 15.69 -13.34
CA LEU A 149 18.81 16.55 -13.64
C LEU A 149 17.87 15.83 -14.63
N ASN A 150 16.68 15.54 -14.17
CA ASN A 150 15.63 14.98 -15.02
C ASN A 150 14.78 16.12 -15.56
N ILE A 151 14.84 16.35 -16.87
CA ILE A 151 13.89 17.22 -17.57
C ILE A 151 12.73 16.32 -17.99
N SER A 152 11.85 16.04 -17.04
CA SER A 152 10.58 15.36 -17.32
C SER A 152 9.53 16.40 -17.69
N SER A 153 8.67 16.05 -18.66
CA SER A 153 7.38 16.71 -18.80
C SER A 153 6.55 16.48 -17.52
N ASN A 154 5.67 17.39 -17.14
CA ASN A 154 4.83 17.36 -15.91
C ASN A 154 3.82 16.18 -15.88
N MET A 155 4.20 15.01 -16.39
CA MET A 155 3.36 13.81 -16.41
C MET A 155 3.33 13.06 -15.07
N ALA A 156 4.23 13.40 -14.13
CA ALA A 156 4.21 12.77 -12.82
C ALA A 156 2.87 12.99 -12.08
N GLU A 157 2.27 14.17 -12.23
CA GLU A 157 0.98 14.49 -11.64
C GLU A 157 -0.15 13.65 -12.25
N THR A 158 -0.11 13.42 -13.56
CA THR A 158 -1.12 12.63 -14.30
C THR A 158 -1.15 11.17 -13.84
N PHE A 159 -0.01 10.64 -13.36
CA PHE A 159 0.08 9.28 -12.81
C PHE A 159 -0.80 9.09 -11.57
N TYR A 160 -0.94 10.11 -10.70
CA TYR A 160 -1.72 9.99 -9.47
C TYR A 160 -3.23 10.12 -9.67
N ILE A 161 -3.71 10.55 -10.82
CA ILE A 161 -5.15 10.68 -11.09
C ILE A 161 -5.85 9.31 -11.09
N PRO A 162 -5.39 8.28 -11.82
CA PRO A 162 -5.97 6.93 -11.74
C PRO A 162 -5.90 6.33 -10.33
N VAL A 163 -4.78 6.57 -9.61
CA VAL A 163 -4.61 6.14 -8.21
C VAL A 163 -5.70 6.77 -7.34
N LEU A 164 -5.91 8.08 -7.43
CA LEU A 164 -6.94 8.79 -6.68
C LEU A 164 -8.35 8.27 -6.97
N VAL A 165 -8.65 7.98 -8.25
CA VAL A 165 -9.96 7.43 -8.64
C VAL A 165 -10.17 6.07 -8.00
N SER A 166 -9.20 5.16 -8.08
CA SER A 166 -9.29 3.83 -7.48
C SER A 166 -9.42 3.88 -5.96
N GLU A 167 -8.64 4.72 -5.29
CA GLU A 167 -8.71 4.93 -3.85
C GLU A 167 -10.05 5.51 -3.41
N THR A 168 -10.59 6.46 -4.16
CA THR A 168 -11.90 7.06 -3.87
C THR A 168 -13.02 6.02 -3.95
N ILE A 169 -13.00 5.14 -4.96
CA ILE A 169 -13.97 4.05 -5.09
C ILE A 169 -13.84 3.08 -3.92
N ILE A 170 -12.64 2.63 -3.60
CA ILE A 170 -12.38 1.69 -2.49
C ILE A 170 -12.80 2.30 -1.16
N ALA A 171 -12.40 3.55 -0.89
CA ALA A 171 -12.74 4.27 0.33
C ALA A 171 -14.25 4.47 0.47
N SER A 172 -14.94 4.90 -0.58
CA SER A 172 -16.40 5.12 -0.58
C SER A 172 -17.15 3.82 -0.27
N LEU A 173 -16.79 2.71 -0.92
CA LEU A 173 -17.41 1.41 -0.66
C LEU A 173 -17.15 0.92 0.78
N THR A 174 -15.93 1.11 1.28
CA THR A 174 -15.55 0.72 2.64
C THR A 174 -16.26 1.57 3.68
N LEU A 175 -16.30 2.90 3.50
CA LEU A 175 -16.98 3.82 4.39
C LEU A 175 -18.48 3.56 4.45
N PHE A 176 -19.11 3.39 3.28
CA PHE A 176 -20.54 3.10 3.21
C PHE A 176 -20.91 1.85 4.00
N LYS A 177 -20.20 0.76 3.77
CA LYS A 177 -20.45 -0.50 4.47
C LYS A 177 -20.04 -0.44 5.95
N GLY A 178 -18.95 0.25 6.26
CA GLY A 178 -18.49 0.49 7.63
C GLY A 178 -19.53 1.24 8.46
N VAL A 179 -20.08 2.35 7.95
CA VAL A 179 -21.14 3.10 8.62
C VAL A 179 -22.41 2.26 8.79
N GLN A 180 -22.77 1.45 7.79
CA GLN A 180 -23.91 0.54 7.88
C GLN A 180 -23.73 -0.48 9.02
N HIS A 181 -22.55 -1.08 9.14
CA HIS A 181 -22.23 -2.02 10.22
C HIS A 181 -22.19 -1.35 11.59
N LEU A 182 -21.61 -0.15 11.70
CA LEU A 182 -21.56 0.61 12.95
C LEU A 182 -22.94 0.96 13.50
N ARG A 183 -23.91 1.23 12.62
CA ARG A 183 -25.29 1.54 13.02
C ARG A 183 -26.04 0.32 13.58
N HIS A 184 -25.63 -0.88 13.23
CA HIS A 184 -26.32 -2.14 13.62
C HIS A 184 -25.55 -2.96 14.66
N SER A 185 -24.30 -2.63 14.97
CA SER A 185 -23.43 -3.39 15.86
C SER A 185 -23.14 -2.63 17.15
N SER A 186 -23.47 -3.25 18.30
CA SER A 186 -23.19 -2.71 19.64
C SER A 186 -21.86 -3.22 20.22
N HIS A 187 -21.07 -4.00 19.47
CA HIS A 187 -19.82 -4.55 19.98
C HIS A 187 -18.66 -3.54 19.85
N PRO A 188 -18.06 -3.08 20.97
CA PRO A 188 -17.02 -2.05 20.98
C PRO A 188 -15.78 -2.44 20.15
N PHE A 189 -15.45 -3.71 20.10
CA PHE A 189 -14.31 -4.22 19.34
C PHE A 189 -14.49 -4.08 17.80
N LEU A 190 -15.69 -4.32 17.29
CA LEU A 190 -15.99 -4.12 15.87
C LEU A 190 -15.92 -2.62 15.51
N ILE A 191 -16.39 -1.76 16.40
CA ILE A 191 -16.35 -0.31 16.22
C ILE A 191 -14.90 0.15 16.10
N GLU A 192 -14.02 -0.25 17.01
CA GLU A 192 -12.59 0.12 16.97
C GLU A 192 -11.91 -0.36 15.68
N PHE A 193 -12.21 -1.58 15.23
CA PHE A 193 -11.67 -2.14 14.00
C PHE A 193 -12.11 -1.37 12.73
N TYR A 194 -13.40 -1.03 12.65
CA TYR A 194 -13.93 -0.28 11.51
C TYR A 194 -13.44 1.17 11.52
N VAL A 195 -13.45 1.85 12.67
CA VAL A 195 -13.00 3.24 12.80
C VAL A 195 -11.52 3.35 12.45
N SER A 196 -10.67 2.48 12.99
CA SER A 196 -9.24 2.44 12.66
C SER A 196 -9.02 2.19 11.17
N GLY A 197 -9.76 1.23 10.58
CA GLY A 197 -9.68 0.93 9.16
C GLY A 197 -10.12 2.09 8.26
N MET A 198 -11.21 2.78 8.59
CA MET A 198 -11.69 3.95 7.83
C MET A 198 -10.69 5.11 7.90
N PHE A 199 -10.09 5.36 9.05
CA PHE A 199 -9.07 6.38 9.22
C PHE A 199 -7.89 6.18 8.25
N PHE A 200 -7.45 4.95 8.04
CA PHE A 200 -6.37 4.63 7.11
C PHE A 200 -6.72 5.00 5.65
N TYR A 201 -7.95 4.73 5.21
CA TYR A 201 -8.38 5.12 3.86
C TYR A 201 -8.43 6.63 3.68
N VAL A 202 -8.88 7.36 4.70
CA VAL A 202 -8.89 8.84 4.67
C VAL A 202 -7.45 9.37 4.60
N CYS A 203 -6.52 8.82 5.38
CA CYS A 203 -5.12 9.22 5.32
C CYS A 203 -4.50 8.99 3.93
N LEU A 204 -4.75 7.84 3.31
CA LEU A 204 -4.27 7.54 1.96
C LEU A 204 -4.82 8.54 0.94
N LEU A 205 -6.14 8.77 0.93
CA LEU A 205 -6.79 9.75 0.06
C LEU A 205 -6.18 11.15 0.20
N LEU A 206 -6.01 11.63 1.44
CA LEU A 206 -5.42 12.95 1.69
C LEU A 206 -3.99 13.05 1.16
N MET A 207 -3.20 11.98 1.32
CA MET A 207 -1.83 11.94 0.82
C MET A 207 -1.77 11.88 -0.71
N THR A 208 -2.70 11.16 -1.37
CA THR A 208 -2.77 11.12 -2.83
C THR A 208 -3.21 12.47 -3.39
N VAL A 209 -4.18 13.14 -2.76
CA VAL A 209 -4.56 14.51 -3.11
C VAL A 209 -3.38 15.47 -2.93
N ALA A 210 -2.62 15.36 -1.84
CA ALA A 210 -1.43 16.18 -1.63
C ALA A 210 -0.36 15.94 -2.73
N ASN A 211 -0.18 14.70 -3.19
CA ASN A 211 0.73 14.40 -4.32
C ASN A 211 0.31 15.02 -5.65
N ILE A 212 -0.96 15.35 -5.82
CA ILE A 212 -1.47 16.04 -7.03
C ILE A 212 -1.37 17.56 -6.87
N LEU A 213 -1.75 18.09 -5.70
CA LEU A 213 -1.88 19.54 -5.51
C LEU A 213 -0.56 20.23 -5.16
N VAL A 214 0.28 19.61 -4.32
CA VAL A 214 1.50 20.25 -3.83
C VAL A 214 2.52 20.55 -4.93
N PRO A 215 2.76 19.65 -5.92
CA PRO A 215 3.68 19.93 -7.02
C PRO A 215 3.31 21.15 -7.86
N VAL A 216 2.01 21.48 -7.95
CA VAL A 216 1.54 22.67 -8.68
C VAL A 216 2.02 23.96 -8.06
N TRP A 217 2.30 23.97 -6.75
CA TRP A 217 2.60 25.18 -5.98
C TRP A 217 4.03 25.22 -5.45
N THR A 218 4.70 24.08 -5.38
CA THR A 218 6.05 23.98 -4.77
C THR A 218 6.94 23.02 -5.56
N ASP A 219 8.03 23.59 -6.12
CA ASP A 219 9.08 22.81 -6.76
C ASP A 219 9.96 22.12 -5.69
N GLY A 220 10.27 20.84 -5.87
CA GLY A 220 11.27 20.11 -5.09
C GLY A 220 10.75 19.25 -3.92
N ILE A 221 9.49 19.36 -3.50
CA ILE A 221 8.88 18.51 -2.44
C ILE A 221 8.28 17.23 -3.02
N THR A 222 8.01 17.19 -4.31
CA THR A 222 7.37 16.08 -5.04
C THR A 222 8.01 14.72 -4.78
N PRO A 223 9.34 14.53 -4.84
CA PRO A 223 9.94 13.22 -4.59
C PRO A 223 9.64 12.70 -3.19
N PHE A 224 9.67 13.56 -2.17
CA PHE A 224 9.35 13.19 -0.80
C PHE A 224 7.92 12.68 -0.66
N LEU A 225 6.94 13.44 -1.17
CA LEU A 225 5.53 13.07 -1.08
C LEU A 225 5.25 11.72 -1.78
N THR A 226 5.87 11.49 -2.94
CA THR A 226 5.77 10.24 -3.68
C THR A 226 6.28 9.05 -2.88
N TYR A 227 7.47 9.13 -2.32
CA TYR A 227 8.03 8.06 -1.50
C TYR A 227 7.26 7.85 -0.21
N PHE A 228 6.83 8.93 0.43
CA PHE A 228 6.05 8.88 1.66
C PHE A 228 4.69 8.21 1.45
N LEU A 229 3.96 8.59 0.39
CA LEU A 229 2.71 7.93 0.01
C LEU A 229 2.90 6.42 -0.19
N ARG A 230 3.94 6.03 -0.91
CA ARG A 230 4.25 4.63 -1.18
C ARG A 230 4.53 3.83 0.09
N ILE A 231 5.29 4.40 1.03
CA ILE A 231 5.57 3.79 2.32
C ILE A 231 4.30 3.67 3.15
N LEU A 232 3.46 4.70 3.18
CA LEU A 232 2.17 4.66 3.85
C LEU A 232 1.27 3.56 3.29
N HIS A 233 1.16 3.43 1.96
CA HIS A 233 0.43 2.33 1.33
C HIS A 233 0.91 0.97 1.82
N SER A 234 2.21 0.74 1.83
CA SER A 234 2.80 -0.52 2.29
C SER A 234 2.52 -0.80 3.77
N ILE A 235 2.77 0.18 4.63
CA ILE A 235 2.58 0.05 6.09
C ILE A 235 1.11 -0.21 6.41
N LEU A 236 0.20 0.63 5.90
CA LEU A 236 -1.21 0.54 6.22
C LEU A 236 -1.83 -0.75 5.71
N SER A 237 -1.53 -1.15 4.47
CA SER A 237 -2.01 -2.42 3.89
C SER A 237 -1.49 -3.63 4.65
N SER A 238 -0.22 -3.63 5.07
CA SER A 238 0.40 -4.71 5.84
C SER A 238 -0.22 -4.84 7.24
N ARG A 239 -0.40 -3.73 7.95
CA ARG A 239 -1.06 -3.71 9.28
C ARG A 239 -2.48 -4.24 9.22
N ILE A 240 -3.24 -3.80 8.21
CA ILE A 240 -4.60 -4.27 7.97
C ILE A 240 -4.63 -5.78 7.73
N MET A 241 -3.73 -6.28 6.89
CA MET A 241 -3.67 -7.70 6.56
C MET A 241 -3.31 -8.55 7.78
N LEU A 242 -2.34 -8.13 8.58
CA LEU A 242 -1.96 -8.80 9.84
C LEU A 242 -3.12 -8.83 10.84
N LEU A 243 -3.87 -7.75 10.98
CA LEU A 243 -5.07 -7.69 11.82
C LEU A 243 -6.11 -8.74 11.40
N ILE A 244 -6.39 -8.85 10.09
CA ILE A 244 -7.35 -9.84 9.56
C ILE A 244 -6.87 -11.26 9.84
N VAL A 245 -5.60 -11.57 9.62
CA VAL A 245 -5.04 -12.90 9.85
C VAL A 245 -5.09 -13.26 11.34
N LYS A 246 -4.72 -12.32 12.22
CA LYS A 246 -4.80 -12.48 13.67
C LYS A 246 -6.23 -12.77 14.15
N GLN A 247 -7.21 -12.03 13.63
CA GLN A 247 -8.62 -12.23 13.98
C GLN A 247 -9.16 -13.59 13.52
N ARG A 248 -8.87 -13.98 12.26
CA ARG A 248 -9.29 -15.29 11.74
C ARG A 248 -8.76 -16.45 12.58
N ARG A 249 -7.51 -16.34 13.07
CA ARG A 249 -6.93 -17.36 13.95
C ARG A 249 -7.56 -17.36 15.32
N LYS A 250 -7.79 -16.18 15.90
CA LYS A 250 -8.46 -16.09 17.20
C LYS A 250 -9.84 -16.73 17.14
N HIS A 251 -10.63 -16.42 16.10
CA HIS A 251 -11.95 -17.02 15.91
C HIS A 251 -11.88 -18.55 15.71
N ARG A 252 -10.91 -19.05 14.94
CA ARG A 252 -10.73 -20.50 14.75
C ARG A 252 -10.38 -21.20 16.06
N ARG A 253 -9.50 -20.63 16.88
CA ARG A 253 -9.18 -21.20 18.21
C ARG A 253 -10.41 -21.28 19.11
N TYR A 254 -11.27 -20.28 19.14
CA TYR A 254 -12.51 -20.32 19.91
C TYR A 254 -13.42 -21.47 19.45
N LEU A 255 -13.51 -21.71 18.15
CA LEU A 255 -14.30 -22.83 17.62
C LEU A 255 -13.68 -24.21 17.95
N ASP A 256 -12.35 -24.29 18.02
CA ASP A 256 -11.63 -25.51 18.36
C ASP A 256 -11.64 -25.78 19.89
N GLU A 257 -11.83 -24.75 20.72
CA GLU A 257 -11.88 -24.82 22.19
C GLU A 257 -13.31 -25.00 22.74
N GLU A 258 -14.37 -24.79 21.95
CA GLU A 258 -15.73 -25.16 22.34
C GLU A 258 -15.84 -26.69 22.34
N PRO A 259 -15.88 -27.35 23.54
CA PRO A 259 -16.11 -28.80 23.59
C PRO A 259 -17.49 -29.06 22.98
N TYR A 260 -17.55 -30.04 22.10
CA TYR A 260 -18.78 -30.59 21.56
C TYR A 260 -19.62 -31.16 22.71
N THR A 261 -20.35 -30.30 23.42
CA THR A 261 -21.38 -30.70 24.39
C THR A 261 -22.63 -31.08 23.61
N GLY A 262 -22.48 -32.09 22.78
CA GLY A 262 -23.59 -32.76 22.12
C GLY A 262 -23.99 -34.01 22.92
N ASP A 263 -24.35 -33.85 24.18
CA ASP A 263 -25.18 -34.82 24.86
C ASP A 263 -26.61 -34.70 24.28
N VAL A 264 -26.81 -35.41 23.19
CA VAL A 264 -28.18 -35.82 22.80
C VAL A 264 -28.65 -36.76 23.87
N GLU A 265 -29.39 -36.24 24.87
CA GLU A 265 -30.28 -37.03 25.71
C GLU A 265 -31.28 -37.72 24.79
N LEU A 266 -30.95 -38.94 24.39
CA LEU A 266 -31.92 -39.91 23.91
C LEU A 266 -32.82 -40.28 25.13
N SER A 267 -33.82 -39.45 25.39
CA SER A 267 -34.91 -39.86 26.25
C SER A 267 -35.65 -41.01 25.56
N HIS A 268 -35.26 -42.25 25.89
CA HIS A 268 -36.10 -43.39 25.77
C HIS A 268 -37.33 -43.16 26.67
N THR A 269 -38.44 -42.77 26.09
CA THR A 269 -39.75 -42.96 26.71
C THR A 269 -40.39 -44.15 26.03
N THR A 270 -40.18 -45.32 26.63
CA THR A 270 -41.03 -46.45 26.54
C THR A 270 -42.29 -46.19 27.43
N LEU A 271 -43.47 -46.18 26.83
CA LEU A 271 -44.72 -46.83 27.20
C LEU A 271 -45.86 -46.23 26.41
#